data_00193f11e61a674f086eafa026f51ba5
#
_entry.id   00193f11e61a674f086eafa026f51ba5
#
_cell.length_a   1.000
_cell.length_b   1.000
_cell.length_c   1.000
_cell.angle_alpha   90.00
_cell.angle_beta   90.00
_cell.angle_gamma   90.00
#
_symmetry.space_group_name_H-M   'P 1'
#
loop_
_entity.id
_entity.type
_entity.pdbx_description
1 polymer ?
#
loop_
_entity_poly.entity_id
_entity_poly.type
_entity_poly.pdbx_seq_one_letter_code
_entity_poly.pdbx_strand_id
1 'polypeptide(L)'
;VERFQNYGHSSVPPAGSEAIVLGIGGARAGLVAIAVEDKSVRPKDLEAGDNCLYHLEGHRIILRKNGVIEIEAKTVTLNATEKFTIISPDNEIQGPLHVTGPISSDEDVTAGDISLSGHDHEEGVGAPV
;
A
#
# COMPACT_ATOMS: atom_id res chain seq x y z
N VAL A 1 -22.05 14.93 19.37
CA VAL A 1 -21.76 13.53 19.73
C VAL A 1 -20.29 13.25 19.57
N GLU A 2 -19.63 12.83 20.63
CA GLU A 2 -18.24 12.39 20.56
C GLU A 2 -18.15 11.03 19.86
N ARG A 3 -17.12 10.84 19.04
CA ARG A 3 -16.86 9.57 18.37
C ARG A 3 -15.58 8.94 18.93
N PHE A 4 -15.72 7.75 19.54
CA PHE A 4 -14.56 6.95 19.93
C PHE A 4 -14.06 6.11 18.77
N GLN A 5 -12.74 6.02 18.64
CA GLN A 5 -12.05 5.19 17.66
C GLN A 5 -11.10 4.24 18.39
N ASN A 6 -10.84 3.10 17.78
CA ASN A 6 -9.83 2.18 18.29
C ASN A 6 -8.44 2.82 18.25
N TYR A 7 -7.64 2.58 19.27
CA TYR A 7 -6.28 3.07 19.31
C TYR A 7 -5.51 2.71 18.02
N GLY A 8 -4.83 3.69 17.46
CA GLY A 8 -4.08 3.51 16.22
C GLY A 8 -4.90 3.59 14.93
N HIS A 9 -6.21 3.76 15.01
CA HIS A 9 -7.10 3.96 13.89
C HIS A 9 -7.75 5.34 13.94
N SER A 10 -7.67 6.10 12.86
CA SER A 10 -8.34 7.38 12.73
C SER A 10 -8.96 7.52 11.35
N SER A 11 -10.23 7.91 11.31
CA SER A 11 -10.96 8.13 10.07
C SER A 11 -11.94 9.29 10.20
N VAL A 12 -12.27 9.90 9.08
CA VAL A 12 -13.32 10.92 8.98
C VAL A 12 -14.39 10.38 8.04
N PRO A 13 -15.51 9.84 8.55
CA PRO A 13 -16.59 9.35 7.73
C PRO A 13 -17.21 10.47 6.88
N PRO A 14 -17.67 10.16 5.66
CA PRO A 14 -18.38 11.15 4.86
C PRO A 14 -19.70 11.57 5.50
N ALA A 15 -20.19 12.76 5.14
CA ALA A 15 -21.49 13.24 5.60
C ALA A 15 -22.59 12.27 5.20
N GLY A 16 -23.56 12.04 6.08
CA GLY A 16 -24.64 11.08 5.87
C GLY A 16 -24.33 9.64 6.24
N SER A 17 -23.14 9.36 6.76
CA SER A 17 -22.80 8.02 7.30
C SER A 17 -23.70 7.64 8.45
N GLU A 18 -23.99 6.35 8.56
CA GLU A 18 -24.75 5.77 9.67
C GLU A 18 -23.84 5.59 10.91
N ALA A 19 -24.41 5.78 12.10
CA ALA A 19 -23.65 5.61 13.34
C ALA A 19 -24.47 4.80 14.36
N ILE A 20 -23.75 3.99 15.15
CA ILE A 20 -24.28 3.40 16.37
C ILE A 20 -23.87 4.29 17.55
N VAL A 21 -24.85 4.77 18.28
CA VAL A 21 -24.70 5.72 19.37
C VAL A 21 -25.17 5.10 20.67
N LEU A 22 -24.36 5.23 21.73
CA LEU A 22 -24.71 4.78 23.07
C LEU A 22 -24.78 5.98 24.01
N GLY A 23 -25.72 5.92 24.96
CA GLY A 23 -25.81 6.86 26.07
C GLY A 23 -24.96 6.38 27.24
N ILE A 24 -23.98 7.17 27.65
CA ILE A 24 -23.18 6.88 28.86
C ILE A 24 -24.04 7.07 30.08
N GLY A 25 -24.11 6.03 30.93
CA GLY A 25 -24.94 6.05 32.13
C GLY A 25 -26.45 6.17 31.85
N GLY A 26 -26.92 5.85 30.66
CA GLY A 26 -28.33 5.98 30.24
C GLY A 26 -28.77 7.41 29.98
N ALA A 27 -27.86 8.39 30.00
CA ALA A 27 -28.19 9.79 29.78
C ALA A 27 -28.20 10.17 28.32
N ARG A 28 -29.23 10.84 27.81
CA ARG A 28 -29.30 11.36 26.43
C ARG A 28 -28.27 12.45 26.13
N ALA A 29 -27.78 13.14 27.16
CA ALA A 29 -26.77 14.20 27.01
C ALA A 29 -25.34 13.66 26.84
N GLY A 30 -25.08 12.40 27.25
CA GLY A 30 -23.75 11.76 27.15
C GLY A 30 -23.66 10.76 26.01
N LEU A 31 -24.06 11.13 24.81
CA LEU A 31 -24.06 10.24 23.65
C LEU A 31 -22.67 10.07 23.05
N VAL A 32 -22.29 8.83 22.78
CA VAL A 32 -21.01 8.46 22.17
C VAL A 32 -21.28 7.58 20.94
N ALA A 33 -20.70 7.92 19.82
CA ALA A 33 -20.68 7.08 18.63
C ALA A 33 -19.54 6.06 18.74
N ILE A 34 -19.85 4.79 18.64
CA ILE A 34 -18.89 3.68 18.77
C ILE A 34 -18.57 3.01 17.44
N ALA A 35 -19.42 3.15 16.45
CA ALA A 35 -19.20 2.67 15.10
C ALA A 35 -19.85 3.63 14.11
N VAL A 36 -19.19 3.89 13.02
CA VAL A 36 -19.68 4.73 11.93
C VAL A 36 -19.36 4.06 10.61
N GLU A 37 -20.33 4.02 9.71
CA GLU A 37 -20.18 3.36 8.42
C GLU A 37 -20.97 4.06 7.33
N ASP A 38 -20.41 4.07 6.12
CA ASP A 38 -21.14 4.35 4.89
C ASP A 38 -21.26 3.07 4.05
N LYS A 39 -22.41 2.44 4.12
CA LYS A 39 -22.68 1.18 3.41
C LYS A 39 -22.66 1.32 1.88
N SER A 40 -22.84 2.53 1.35
CA SER A 40 -22.82 2.77 -0.09
C SER A 40 -21.45 2.61 -0.72
N VAL A 41 -20.37 2.78 0.06
CA VAL A 41 -18.98 2.69 -0.40
C VAL A 41 -18.24 1.48 0.17
N ARG A 42 -18.91 0.67 0.99
CA ARG A 42 -18.34 -0.57 1.52
C ARG A 42 -17.95 -1.51 0.37
N PRO A 43 -16.73 -2.06 0.35
CA PRO A 43 -16.36 -3.10 -0.62
C PRO A 43 -17.33 -4.29 -0.55
N LYS A 44 -17.81 -4.76 -1.71
CA LYS A 44 -18.79 -5.84 -1.84
C LYS A 44 -18.21 -7.13 -2.43
N ASP A 45 -16.94 -7.08 -2.83
CA ASP A 45 -16.21 -8.17 -3.48
C ASP A 45 -15.31 -8.97 -2.50
N LEU A 46 -15.52 -8.82 -1.20
CA LEU A 46 -14.77 -9.52 -0.17
C LEU A 46 -15.36 -10.91 0.08
N GLU A 47 -14.48 -11.90 0.20
CA GLU A 47 -14.82 -13.26 0.60
C GLU A 47 -14.65 -13.45 2.11
N ALA A 48 -15.20 -14.52 2.66
CA ALA A 48 -15.03 -14.88 4.07
C ALA A 48 -13.53 -15.00 4.42
N GLY A 49 -13.09 -14.31 5.46
CA GLY A 49 -11.71 -14.22 5.89
C GLY A 49 -10.93 -13.03 5.36
N ASP A 50 -11.42 -12.32 4.34
CA ASP A 50 -10.77 -11.12 3.83
C ASP A 50 -10.87 -9.96 4.83
N ASN A 51 -9.86 -9.11 4.82
CA ASN A 51 -9.82 -7.85 5.56
C ASN A 51 -9.41 -6.72 4.63
N CYS A 52 -10.06 -5.57 4.73
CA CYS A 52 -9.83 -4.45 3.83
C CYS A 52 -9.82 -3.11 4.57
N LEU A 53 -8.81 -2.31 4.31
CA LEU A 53 -8.80 -0.87 4.57
C LEU A 53 -9.08 -0.15 3.25
N TYR A 54 -10.06 0.72 3.23
CA TYR A 54 -10.52 1.34 1.97
C TYR A 54 -10.88 2.81 2.14
N HIS A 55 -10.84 3.53 1.04
CA HIS A 55 -11.31 4.89 0.92
C HIS A 55 -12.59 4.93 0.06
N LEU A 56 -13.41 5.94 0.25
CA LEU A 56 -14.65 6.10 -0.52
C LEU A 56 -14.41 6.19 -2.05
N GLU A 57 -13.23 6.62 -2.48
CA GLU A 57 -12.85 6.68 -3.90
C GLU A 57 -12.38 5.32 -4.47
N GLY A 58 -12.30 4.28 -3.64
CA GLY A 58 -12.07 2.90 -4.07
C GLY A 58 -10.64 2.38 -3.92
N HIS A 59 -9.64 3.22 -3.64
CA HIS A 59 -8.30 2.70 -3.36
C HIS A 59 -8.26 2.02 -2.00
N ARG A 60 -7.43 0.95 -1.88
CA ARG A 60 -7.55 0.03 -0.76
C ARG A 60 -6.31 -0.84 -0.53
N ILE A 61 -6.21 -1.38 0.66
CA ILE A 61 -5.29 -2.45 1.04
C ILE A 61 -6.12 -3.64 1.47
N ILE A 62 -5.92 -4.79 0.81
CA ILE A 62 -6.69 -6.02 1.07
C ILE A 62 -5.76 -7.14 1.50
N LEU A 63 -6.15 -7.86 2.55
CA LEU A 63 -5.57 -9.13 2.95
C LEU A 63 -6.51 -10.25 2.49
N ARG A 64 -6.00 -11.12 1.61
CA ARG A 64 -6.77 -12.21 1.00
C ARG A 64 -6.25 -13.57 1.43
N LYS A 65 -7.00 -14.62 1.13
CA LYS A 65 -6.58 -16.01 1.30
C LYS A 65 -5.26 -16.32 0.58
N ASN A 66 -4.59 -17.39 0.97
CA ASN A 66 -3.31 -17.84 0.41
C ASN A 66 -2.14 -16.89 0.66
N GLY A 67 -2.20 -16.07 1.71
CA GLY A 67 -1.11 -15.17 2.08
C GLY A 67 -0.93 -13.96 1.15
N VAL A 68 -1.95 -13.54 0.45
CA VAL A 68 -1.90 -12.45 -0.53
C VAL A 68 -2.28 -11.11 0.12
N ILE A 69 -1.44 -10.09 -0.08
CA ILE A 69 -1.74 -8.70 0.24
C ILE A 69 -1.71 -7.90 -1.06
N GLU A 70 -2.79 -7.18 -1.33
CA GLU A 70 -2.91 -6.30 -2.50
C GLU A 70 -3.04 -4.85 -2.07
N ILE A 71 -2.31 -3.96 -2.73
CA ILE A 71 -2.43 -2.51 -2.58
C ILE A 71 -2.88 -1.96 -3.93
N GLU A 72 -4.08 -1.41 -3.97
CA GLU A 72 -4.68 -0.84 -5.18
C GLU A 72 -4.84 0.66 -4.99
N ALA A 73 -4.10 1.44 -5.77
CA ALA A 73 -4.13 2.90 -5.69
C ALA A 73 -3.70 3.54 -7.01
N LYS A 74 -4.08 4.78 -7.23
CA LYS A 74 -3.60 5.59 -8.35
C LYS A 74 -2.12 5.94 -8.17
N THR A 75 -1.71 6.25 -6.95
CA THR A 75 -0.33 6.60 -6.59
C THR A 75 0.00 5.98 -5.24
N VAL A 76 1.17 5.35 -5.14
CA VAL A 76 1.71 4.85 -3.88
C VAL A 76 3.03 5.54 -3.61
N THR A 77 3.15 6.19 -2.45
CA THR A 77 4.38 6.82 -1.99
C THR A 77 4.85 6.13 -0.72
N LEU A 78 6.07 5.60 -0.74
CA LEU A 78 6.73 5.02 0.42
C LEU A 78 7.90 5.92 0.81
N ASN A 79 7.83 6.51 2.00
CA ASN A 79 8.87 7.40 2.50
C ASN A 79 9.45 6.83 3.80
N ALA A 80 10.64 6.28 3.72
CA ALA A 80 11.37 5.76 4.86
C ALA A 80 12.57 6.68 5.16
N THR A 81 12.68 7.20 6.38
CA THR A 81 13.72 8.16 6.74
C THR A 81 15.10 7.52 6.97
N GLU A 82 15.16 6.21 7.15
CA GLU A 82 16.41 5.50 7.38
C GLU A 82 16.65 4.43 6.31
N LYS A 83 15.71 3.50 6.13
CA LYS A 83 15.90 2.38 5.23
C LYS A 83 14.58 1.76 4.79
N PHE A 84 14.50 1.43 3.51
CA PHE A 84 13.44 0.61 2.94
C PHE A 84 14.06 -0.71 2.44
N THR A 85 13.54 -1.84 2.91
CA THR A 85 14.08 -3.17 2.57
C THR A 85 12.97 -4.02 1.95
N ILE A 86 13.26 -4.62 0.80
CA ILE A 86 12.41 -5.64 0.17
C ILE A 86 13.15 -6.97 0.24
N ILE A 87 12.53 -7.98 0.84
CA ILE A 87 13.08 -9.33 0.93
C ILE A 87 12.12 -10.27 0.23
N SER A 88 12.52 -10.78 -0.91
CA SER A 88 11.74 -11.72 -1.70
C SER A 88 12.70 -12.51 -2.60
N PRO A 89 12.48 -13.82 -2.80
CA PRO A 89 13.29 -14.60 -3.75
C PRO A 89 13.07 -14.17 -5.21
N ASP A 90 11.96 -13.50 -5.49
CA ASP A 90 11.63 -13.01 -6.83
C ASP A 90 10.96 -11.64 -6.72
N ASN A 91 11.50 -10.65 -7.41
CA ASN A 91 11.00 -9.28 -7.42
C ASN A 91 10.74 -8.86 -8.86
N GLU A 92 9.54 -8.40 -9.14
CA GLU A 92 9.12 -7.93 -10.45
C GLU A 92 8.68 -6.46 -10.39
N ILE A 93 9.18 -5.65 -11.32
CA ILE A 93 8.70 -4.29 -11.54
C ILE A 93 8.18 -4.22 -12.97
N GLN A 94 6.89 -4.00 -13.13
CA GLN A 94 6.25 -3.83 -14.43
C GLN A 94 6.15 -2.35 -14.77
N GLY A 95 6.98 -1.90 -15.70
CA GLY A 95 7.06 -0.51 -16.12
C GLY A 95 8.47 0.06 -15.99
N PRO A 96 8.70 1.29 -16.46
CA PRO A 96 9.99 1.94 -16.35
C PRO A 96 10.39 2.17 -14.88
N LEU A 97 11.68 1.99 -14.58
CA LEU A 97 12.26 2.30 -13.28
C LEU A 97 13.23 3.48 -13.42
N HIS A 98 13.03 4.52 -12.63
CA HIS A 98 13.96 5.65 -12.51
C HIS A 98 14.56 5.65 -11.10
N VAL A 99 15.88 5.64 -11.02
CA VAL A 99 16.63 5.68 -9.76
C VAL A 99 17.50 6.92 -9.76
N THR A 100 17.43 7.75 -8.74
CA THR A 100 18.16 9.02 -8.64
C THR A 100 19.57 8.87 -8.02
N GLY A 101 19.85 7.71 -7.43
CA GLY A 101 21.13 7.40 -6.82
C GLY A 101 21.82 6.22 -7.49
N PRO A 102 23.01 5.81 -6.98
CA PRO A 102 23.72 4.65 -7.49
C PRO A 102 22.91 3.36 -7.37
N ILE A 103 23.09 2.46 -8.33
CA ILE A 103 22.55 1.09 -8.31
C ILE A 103 23.74 0.15 -8.18
N SER A 104 23.67 -0.78 -7.23
CA SER A 104 24.65 -1.85 -7.09
C SER A 104 23.95 -3.20 -7.07
N SER A 105 24.64 -4.21 -7.58
CA SER A 105 24.22 -5.60 -7.54
C SER A 105 25.41 -6.45 -7.14
N ASP A 106 25.17 -7.46 -6.30
CA ASP A 106 26.20 -8.44 -5.92
C ASP A 106 26.46 -9.46 -7.04
N GLU A 107 25.48 -9.60 -7.95
CA GLU A 107 25.57 -10.48 -9.11
C GLU A 107 25.45 -9.67 -10.40
N ASP A 108 25.53 -10.35 -11.53
CA ASP A 108 25.45 -9.71 -12.84
C ASP A 108 24.08 -9.09 -13.12
N VAL A 109 24.07 -8.00 -13.84
CA VAL A 109 22.87 -7.37 -14.37
C VAL A 109 22.82 -7.61 -15.87
N THR A 110 21.71 -8.18 -16.35
CA THR A 110 21.51 -8.49 -17.76
C THR A 110 20.41 -7.65 -18.36
N ALA A 111 20.60 -7.24 -19.61
CA ALA A 111 19.58 -6.60 -20.46
C ALA A 111 19.43 -7.44 -21.73
N GLY A 112 18.42 -8.29 -21.78
CA GLY A 112 18.31 -9.32 -22.80
C GLY A 112 19.47 -10.29 -22.71
N ASP A 113 20.25 -10.43 -23.80
CA ASP A 113 21.43 -11.30 -23.87
C ASP A 113 22.75 -10.59 -23.48
N ILE A 114 22.68 -9.32 -23.07
CA ILE A 114 23.85 -8.52 -22.72
C ILE A 114 24.07 -8.54 -21.21
N SER A 115 25.24 -9.03 -20.80
CA SER A 115 25.73 -8.99 -19.41
C SER A 115 26.46 -7.66 -19.15
N LEU A 116 26.18 -7.02 -18.03
CA LEU A 116 26.88 -5.79 -17.65
C LEU A 116 28.34 -6.07 -17.27
N SER A 117 28.59 -7.19 -16.63
CA SER A 117 29.95 -7.59 -16.18
C SER A 117 30.77 -8.31 -17.25
N GLY A 118 30.12 -8.96 -18.22
CA GLY A 118 30.78 -9.84 -19.19
C GLY A 118 30.71 -9.39 -20.65
N HIS A 119 30.20 -8.17 -20.95
CA HIS A 119 30.17 -7.69 -22.32
C HIS A 119 31.54 -7.18 -22.79
N ASP A 120 31.91 -7.53 -24.00
CA ASP A 120 33.13 -7.08 -24.64
C ASP A 120 32.87 -5.96 -25.65
N HIS A 121 33.83 -5.07 -25.81
CA HIS A 121 33.84 -4.08 -26.89
C HIS A 121 34.70 -4.57 -28.04
N GLU A 122 34.25 -4.40 -29.29
CA GLU A 122 35.09 -4.71 -30.46
C GLU A 122 36.39 -3.87 -30.42
N GLU A 123 37.51 -4.48 -30.83
CA GLU A 123 38.77 -3.78 -30.93
C GLU A 123 38.65 -2.53 -31.81
N GLY A 124 38.96 -1.36 -31.26
CA GLY A 124 38.89 -0.07 -31.96
C GLY A 124 37.84 0.89 -31.46
N VAL A 125 36.94 0.47 -30.59
CA VAL A 125 36.09 1.39 -29.84
C VAL A 125 36.91 1.84 -28.63
N GLY A 126 37.29 3.11 -28.58
CA GLY A 126 38.06 3.68 -27.48
C GLY A 126 37.43 3.40 -26.12
N ALA A 127 38.27 3.27 -25.08
CA ALA A 127 37.82 3.08 -23.71
C ALA A 127 36.75 4.15 -23.35
N PRO A 128 35.68 3.78 -22.64
CA PRO A 128 34.70 4.76 -22.19
C PRO A 128 35.39 5.84 -21.34
N VAL A 129 35.13 7.08 -21.67
CA VAL A 129 35.67 8.25 -20.98
C VAL A 129 34.94 8.45 -19.64
#